data_44bfb626963c65110aeba1b5fa2f2cd5
#
_entry.id   44bfb626963c65110aeba1b5fa2f2cd5
#
_cell.length_a   1.000
_cell.length_b   1.000
_cell.length_c   1.000
_cell.angle_alpha   90.00
_cell.angle_beta   90.00
_cell.angle_gamma   90.00
#
_symmetry.space_group_name_H-M   'P 1'
#
loop_
_entity.id
_entity.type
_entity.pdbx_description
1 polymer ?
#
loop_
_entity_poly.entity_id
_entity_poly.type
_entity_poly.pdbx_seq_one_letter_code
_entity_poly.pdbx_strand_id
1 'polypeptide(L)'
;MPHEQGKAGLRGGLLAFLGTNAEAAQCGSTAAGFEAWKGQFSAEARGQGVSAATVAALMTTNYATATIAADRGQRSFRLSLDEFLAKRGASTIVARGRTLKRSHAALFASIQQRYGVPPGPLLAIWGMETAFGSQRGNQNTLSAVATLAYDCRRSAFFTEQLYAAMKLIDRGVLAR
;
A
#
# COMPACT_ATOMS: atom_id res chain seq x y z
N MET A 1 -32.19 -10.71 74.16
CA MET A 1 -31.82 -9.47 73.43
C MET A 1 -31.13 -9.83 72.18
N PRO A 2 -31.76 -9.72 71.05
CA PRO A 2 -31.13 -10.01 69.72
C PRO A 2 -30.52 -8.75 69.09
N HIS A 3 -29.29 -8.88 68.62
CA HIS A 3 -28.57 -7.85 67.84
C HIS A 3 -29.06 -7.83 66.42
N GLU A 4 -29.58 -6.69 65.94
CA GLU A 4 -29.81 -6.39 64.55
C GLU A 4 -28.50 -6.12 63.80
N GLN A 5 -28.21 -6.91 62.75
CA GLN A 5 -27.13 -6.63 61.84
C GLN A 5 -27.71 -5.93 60.59
N GLY A 6 -27.32 -4.67 60.40
CA GLY A 6 -27.66 -3.86 59.24
C GLY A 6 -27.03 -4.39 57.96
N LYS A 7 -27.88 -4.66 56.94
CA LYS A 7 -27.45 -4.98 55.57
C LYS A 7 -27.12 -3.69 54.81
N ALA A 8 -25.84 -3.43 54.60
CA ALA A 8 -25.38 -2.42 53.66
C ALA A 8 -25.52 -2.96 52.21
N GLY A 9 -26.47 -2.40 51.47
CA GLY A 9 -26.66 -2.71 50.03
C GLY A 9 -25.60 -2.07 49.15
N LEU A 10 -24.71 -2.86 48.60
CA LEU A 10 -23.81 -2.44 47.51
C LEU A 10 -24.63 -2.27 46.24
N ARG A 11 -24.91 -1.03 45.86
CA ARG A 11 -25.41 -0.72 44.48
C ARG A 11 -24.21 -0.75 43.52
N GLY A 12 -23.96 -1.89 42.91
CA GLY A 12 -23.04 -2.03 41.80
C GLY A 12 -23.63 -1.36 40.58
N GLY A 13 -23.12 -0.17 40.23
CA GLY A 13 -23.41 0.49 38.97
C GLY A 13 -22.73 -0.29 37.79
N LEU A 14 -23.54 -0.99 37.01
CA LEU A 14 -23.11 -1.63 35.79
C LEU A 14 -22.84 -0.55 34.74
N LEU A 15 -21.59 -0.10 34.61
CA LEU A 15 -21.16 0.73 33.48
C LEU A 15 -21.20 -0.15 32.24
N ALA A 16 -22.28 -0.04 31.47
CA ALA A 16 -22.36 -0.59 30.13
C ALA A 16 -21.36 0.17 29.23
N PHE A 17 -20.21 -0.44 28.97
CA PHE A 17 -19.33 -0.02 27.89
C PHE A 17 -20.07 -0.29 26.57
N LEU A 18 -20.73 0.73 26.05
CA LEU A 18 -21.16 0.76 24.65
C LEU A 18 -19.89 0.82 23.79
N GLY A 19 -19.31 -0.33 23.51
CA GLY A 19 -18.30 -0.47 22.47
C GLY A 19 -18.96 -0.06 21.15
N THR A 20 -18.66 1.14 20.67
CA THR A 20 -18.95 1.48 19.27
C THR A 20 -18.10 0.54 18.41
N ASN A 21 -18.73 -0.52 17.90
CA ASN A 21 -18.12 -1.29 16.81
C ASN A 21 -17.88 -0.28 15.68
N ALA A 22 -16.64 0.12 15.48
CA ALA A 22 -16.27 0.87 14.29
C ALA A 22 -16.55 -0.07 13.10
N GLU A 23 -17.62 0.19 12.39
CA GLU A 23 -17.95 -0.52 11.17
C GLU A 23 -16.80 -0.29 10.18
N ALA A 24 -16.26 -1.37 9.60
CA ALA A 24 -15.15 -1.27 8.66
C ALA A 24 -15.54 -0.36 7.49
N ALA A 25 -14.60 0.48 7.05
CA ALA A 25 -14.84 1.44 5.98
C ALA A 25 -15.32 0.71 4.71
N GLN A 26 -16.51 1.09 4.23
CA GLN A 26 -17.16 0.41 3.11
C GLN A 26 -16.48 0.75 1.79
N CYS A 27 -16.02 -0.26 1.06
CA CYS A 27 -15.46 -0.09 -0.28
C CYS A 27 -16.49 0.45 -1.28
N GLY A 28 -16.02 1.03 -2.38
CA GLY A 28 -16.83 1.55 -3.46
C GLY A 28 -16.19 1.32 -4.83
N SER A 29 -16.92 1.62 -5.90
CA SER A 29 -16.47 1.41 -7.29
C SER A 29 -16.31 2.70 -8.10
N THR A 30 -16.65 3.85 -7.52
CA THR A 30 -16.61 5.16 -8.18
C THR A 30 -16.00 6.22 -7.25
N ALA A 31 -15.54 7.33 -7.81
CA ALA A 31 -14.95 8.43 -7.02
C ALA A 31 -15.91 9.05 -5.99
N ALA A 32 -17.23 8.94 -6.18
CA ALA A 32 -18.24 9.65 -5.37
C ALA A 32 -18.20 9.29 -3.88
N GLY A 33 -17.88 8.05 -3.53
CA GLY A 33 -17.80 7.59 -2.13
C GLY A 33 -16.41 7.76 -1.48
N PHE A 34 -15.39 8.15 -2.23
CA PHE A 34 -14.01 8.12 -1.76
C PHE A 34 -13.75 9.04 -0.56
N GLU A 35 -14.32 10.24 -0.54
CA GLU A 35 -14.17 11.18 0.56
C GLU A 35 -14.81 10.65 1.85
N ALA A 36 -16.02 10.11 1.76
CA ALA A 36 -16.71 9.51 2.91
C ALA A 36 -15.93 8.30 3.45
N TRP A 37 -15.42 7.45 2.55
CA TRP A 37 -14.57 6.32 2.91
C TRP A 37 -13.29 6.76 3.62
N LYS A 38 -12.60 7.80 3.15
CA LYS A 38 -11.42 8.33 3.84
C LYS A 38 -11.73 8.73 5.28
N GLY A 39 -12.89 9.34 5.51
CA GLY A 39 -13.35 9.68 6.86
C GLY A 39 -13.50 8.46 7.76
N GLN A 40 -14.18 7.42 7.28
CA GLN A 40 -14.36 6.15 8.00
C GLN A 40 -13.02 5.46 8.26
N PHE A 41 -12.21 5.30 7.21
CA PHE A 41 -10.90 4.67 7.30
C PHE A 41 -9.93 5.42 8.24
N SER A 42 -10.02 6.75 8.29
CA SER A 42 -9.21 7.57 9.19
C SER A 42 -9.47 7.28 10.66
N ALA A 43 -10.71 7.00 11.04
CA ALA A 43 -11.05 6.62 12.41
C ALA A 43 -10.45 5.23 12.74
N GLU A 44 -10.58 4.29 11.82
CA GLU A 44 -10.01 2.95 11.94
C GLU A 44 -8.47 3.00 12.02
N ALA A 45 -7.82 3.77 11.13
CA ALA A 45 -6.36 3.91 11.09
C ALA A 45 -5.78 4.49 12.40
N ARG A 46 -6.46 5.46 13.03
CA ARG A 46 -6.08 5.97 14.35
C ARG A 46 -6.16 4.87 15.40
N GLY A 47 -7.21 4.06 15.39
CA GLY A 47 -7.36 2.89 16.25
C GLY A 47 -6.22 1.86 16.08
N GLN A 48 -5.63 1.79 14.89
CA GLN A 48 -4.46 0.95 14.57
C GLN A 48 -3.11 1.64 14.86
N GLY A 49 -3.11 2.80 15.51
CA GLY A 49 -1.90 3.51 15.96
C GLY A 49 -1.22 4.36 14.87
N VAL A 50 -1.90 4.68 13.75
CA VAL A 50 -1.39 5.61 12.74
C VAL A 50 -1.45 7.04 13.28
N SER A 51 -0.37 7.81 13.09
CA SER A 51 -0.28 9.18 13.60
C SER A 51 -1.31 10.13 12.98
N ALA A 52 -1.70 11.16 13.74
CA ALA A 52 -2.60 12.19 13.25
C ALA A 52 -2.07 12.91 11.99
N ALA A 53 -0.75 13.07 11.90
CA ALA A 53 -0.09 13.70 10.75
C ALA A 53 -0.21 12.86 9.48
N THR A 54 -0.08 11.54 9.60
CA THR A 54 -0.23 10.62 8.45
C THR A 54 -1.70 10.46 8.05
N VAL A 55 -2.61 10.45 9.02
CA VAL A 55 -4.06 10.51 8.73
C VAL A 55 -4.42 11.81 8.02
N ALA A 56 -3.87 12.96 8.43
CA ALA A 56 -4.06 14.22 7.70
C ALA A 56 -3.55 14.14 6.26
N ALA A 57 -2.39 13.51 6.03
CA ALA A 57 -1.87 13.27 4.68
C ALA A 57 -2.83 12.39 3.83
N LEU A 58 -3.43 11.34 4.42
CA LEU A 58 -4.45 10.54 3.76
C LEU A 58 -5.66 11.41 3.34
N MET A 59 -6.11 12.31 4.19
CA MET A 59 -7.25 13.19 3.88
C MET A 59 -6.99 14.13 2.71
N THR A 60 -5.73 14.45 2.38
CA THR A 60 -5.36 15.26 1.20
C THR A 60 -5.29 14.45 -0.09
N THR A 61 -5.40 13.14 -0.04
CA THR A 61 -5.34 12.29 -1.25
C THR A 61 -6.56 12.45 -2.13
N ASN A 62 -6.36 12.27 -3.44
CA ASN A 62 -7.42 12.29 -4.44
C ASN A 62 -7.67 10.89 -4.99
N TYR A 63 -8.89 10.64 -5.46
CA TYR A 63 -9.21 9.41 -6.18
C TYR A 63 -8.40 9.31 -7.47
N ALA A 64 -7.50 8.31 -7.54
CA ALA A 64 -6.54 8.15 -8.64
C ALA A 64 -7.16 7.36 -9.81
N THR A 65 -7.93 8.02 -10.66
CA THR A 65 -8.62 7.41 -11.82
C THR A 65 -7.66 6.67 -12.75
N ALA A 66 -6.45 7.22 -12.97
CA ALA A 66 -5.43 6.59 -13.79
C ALA A 66 -4.94 5.26 -13.19
N THR A 67 -4.86 5.17 -11.85
CA THR A 67 -4.52 3.93 -11.14
C THR A 67 -5.59 2.86 -11.36
N ILE A 68 -6.86 3.22 -11.25
CA ILE A 68 -7.97 2.29 -11.54
C ILE A 68 -7.97 1.83 -12.99
N ALA A 69 -7.74 2.74 -13.94
CA ALA A 69 -7.64 2.40 -15.35
C ALA A 69 -6.49 1.41 -15.63
N ALA A 70 -5.32 1.64 -15.01
CA ALA A 70 -4.18 0.74 -15.12
C ALA A 70 -4.46 -0.63 -14.48
N ASP A 71 -5.06 -0.65 -13.29
CA ASP A 71 -5.40 -1.89 -12.57
C ASP A 71 -6.40 -2.76 -13.34
N ARG A 72 -7.39 -2.15 -13.99
CA ARG A 72 -8.41 -2.86 -14.79
C ARG A 72 -7.95 -3.14 -16.22
N GLY A 73 -6.98 -2.39 -16.73
CA GLY A 73 -6.47 -2.45 -18.09
C GLY A 73 -5.40 -3.50 -18.37
N GLN A 74 -5.07 -4.37 -17.41
CA GLN A 74 -4.00 -5.37 -17.55
C GLN A 74 -4.37 -6.45 -18.59
N ARG A 75 -3.92 -6.23 -19.84
CA ARG A 75 -4.13 -7.16 -20.98
C ARG A 75 -2.90 -8.02 -21.29
N SER A 76 -1.85 -7.96 -20.47
CA SER A 76 -0.56 -8.63 -20.75
C SER A 76 -0.67 -10.16 -20.89
N PHE A 77 -1.64 -10.79 -20.24
CA PHE A 77 -1.88 -12.24 -20.32
C PHE A 77 -2.47 -12.73 -21.64
N ARG A 78 -2.81 -11.82 -22.57
CA ARG A 78 -3.36 -12.15 -23.89
C ARG A 78 -2.34 -12.05 -25.03
N LEU A 79 -1.10 -11.64 -24.70
CA LEU A 79 -0.02 -11.49 -25.68
C LEU A 79 0.77 -12.78 -25.79
N SER A 80 1.26 -13.10 -26.99
CA SER A 80 2.33 -14.08 -27.16
C SER A 80 3.60 -13.60 -26.47
N LEU A 81 4.56 -14.49 -26.23
CA LEU A 81 5.84 -14.12 -25.62
C LEU A 81 6.57 -13.05 -26.47
N ASP A 82 6.60 -13.21 -27.78
CA ASP A 82 7.28 -12.27 -28.69
C ASP A 82 6.63 -10.88 -28.67
N GLU A 83 5.29 -10.81 -28.70
CA GLU A 83 4.55 -9.56 -28.57
C GLU A 83 4.79 -8.89 -27.22
N PHE A 84 4.82 -9.68 -26.14
CA PHE A 84 5.13 -9.17 -24.80
C PHE A 84 6.55 -8.60 -24.75
N LEU A 85 7.55 -9.33 -25.22
CA LEU A 85 8.94 -8.90 -25.23
C LEU A 85 9.13 -7.64 -26.11
N ALA A 86 8.51 -7.60 -27.28
CA ALA A 86 8.55 -6.43 -28.16
C ALA A 86 7.92 -5.21 -27.48
N LYS A 87 6.73 -5.37 -26.89
CA LYS A 87 6.02 -4.30 -26.18
C LYS A 87 6.80 -3.77 -24.99
N ARG A 88 7.55 -4.62 -24.30
CA ARG A 88 8.41 -4.25 -23.16
C ARG A 88 9.75 -3.65 -23.58
N GLY A 89 10.08 -3.64 -24.87
CA GLY A 89 11.37 -3.16 -25.36
C GLY A 89 12.54 -4.03 -24.89
N ALA A 90 12.37 -5.36 -24.89
CA ALA A 90 13.34 -6.31 -24.34
C ALA A 90 14.74 -6.15 -24.90
N SER A 91 14.89 -5.88 -26.21
CA SER A 91 16.19 -5.65 -26.85
C SER A 91 16.95 -4.46 -26.25
N THR A 92 16.25 -3.35 -26.00
CA THR A 92 16.80 -2.15 -25.37
C THR A 92 17.17 -2.43 -23.90
N ILE A 93 16.32 -3.16 -23.15
CA ILE A 93 16.60 -3.56 -21.78
C ILE A 93 17.87 -4.42 -21.71
N VAL A 94 17.99 -5.42 -22.61
CA VAL A 94 19.17 -6.29 -22.67
C VAL A 94 20.44 -5.50 -23.01
N ALA A 95 20.40 -4.62 -24.01
CA ALA A 95 21.55 -3.82 -24.41
C ALA A 95 22.03 -2.91 -23.26
N ARG A 96 21.11 -2.18 -22.62
CA ARG A 96 21.41 -1.30 -21.49
C ARG A 96 21.86 -2.09 -20.25
N GLY A 97 21.23 -3.23 -19.98
CA GLY A 97 21.62 -4.13 -18.88
C GLY A 97 23.06 -4.66 -19.03
N ARG A 98 23.45 -5.05 -20.25
CA ARG A 98 24.84 -5.46 -20.54
C ARG A 98 25.85 -4.34 -20.28
N THR A 99 25.48 -3.11 -20.63
CA THR A 99 26.34 -1.93 -20.36
C THR A 99 26.46 -1.67 -18.87
N LEU A 100 25.33 -1.66 -18.12
CA LEU A 100 25.32 -1.47 -16.67
C LEU A 100 26.10 -2.59 -15.95
N LYS A 101 25.97 -3.84 -16.39
CA LYS A 101 26.74 -4.96 -15.85
C LYS A 101 28.25 -4.71 -15.91
N ARG A 102 28.74 -4.15 -17.03
CA ARG A 102 30.17 -3.81 -17.18
C ARG A 102 30.59 -2.60 -16.36
N SER A 103 29.81 -1.51 -16.45
CA SER A 103 30.16 -0.25 -15.75
C SER A 103 30.07 -0.33 -14.22
N HIS A 104 29.26 -1.24 -13.69
CA HIS A 104 29.08 -1.47 -12.25
C HIS A 104 29.50 -2.89 -11.80
N ALA A 105 30.54 -3.45 -12.46
CA ALA A 105 30.95 -4.83 -12.22
C ALA A 105 31.27 -5.12 -10.74
N ALA A 106 31.97 -4.23 -10.07
CA ALA A 106 32.33 -4.40 -8.65
C ALA A 106 31.10 -4.41 -7.75
N LEU A 107 30.10 -3.55 -8.01
CA LEU A 107 28.82 -3.54 -7.26
C LEU A 107 28.09 -4.86 -7.43
N PHE A 108 27.95 -5.35 -8.66
CA PHE A 108 27.25 -6.60 -8.91
C PHE A 108 27.98 -7.82 -8.35
N ALA A 109 29.32 -7.81 -8.36
CA ALA A 109 30.11 -8.86 -7.70
C ALA A 109 29.87 -8.86 -6.18
N SER A 110 29.84 -7.70 -5.54
CA SER A 110 29.54 -7.56 -4.11
C SER A 110 28.13 -8.05 -3.77
N ILE A 111 27.13 -7.70 -4.58
CA ILE A 111 25.74 -8.17 -4.41
C ILE A 111 25.68 -9.70 -4.54
N GLN A 112 26.31 -10.25 -5.56
CA GLN A 112 26.33 -11.71 -5.77
C GLN A 112 27.04 -12.44 -4.61
N GLN A 113 28.15 -11.90 -4.13
CA GLN A 113 28.85 -12.47 -2.97
C GLN A 113 28.01 -12.42 -1.70
N ARG A 114 27.33 -11.30 -1.45
CA ARG A 114 26.57 -11.08 -0.21
C ARG A 114 25.22 -11.79 -0.18
N TYR A 115 24.53 -11.85 -1.31
CA TYR A 115 23.14 -12.28 -1.41
C TYR A 115 22.93 -13.51 -2.30
N GLY A 116 23.96 -14.01 -2.98
CA GLY A 116 23.85 -15.13 -3.91
C GLY A 116 23.09 -14.82 -5.22
N VAL A 117 22.72 -13.55 -5.46
CA VAL A 117 21.93 -13.15 -6.61
C VAL A 117 22.85 -12.74 -7.76
N PRO A 118 22.87 -13.48 -8.89
CA PRO A 118 23.69 -13.11 -10.05
C PRO A 118 23.16 -11.83 -10.72
N PRO A 119 24.02 -11.07 -11.43
CA PRO A 119 23.65 -9.80 -12.05
C PRO A 119 22.52 -9.87 -13.07
N GLY A 120 22.37 -11.00 -13.79
CA GLY A 120 21.39 -11.15 -14.86
C GLY A 120 19.95 -10.95 -14.42
N PRO A 121 19.42 -11.77 -13.50
CA PRO A 121 18.07 -11.61 -12.95
C PRO A 121 17.83 -10.21 -12.36
N LEU A 122 18.79 -9.69 -11.59
CA LEU A 122 18.66 -8.37 -10.98
C LEU A 122 18.50 -7.25 -12.02
N LEU A 123 19.32 -7.27 -13.07
CA LEU A 123 19.27 -6.31 -14.17
C LEU A 123 18.00 -6.47 -15.03
N ALA A 124 17.54 -7.69 -15.23
CA ALA A 124 16.31 -7.95 -15.97
C ALA A 124 15.10 -7.35 -15.23
N ILE A 125 14.97 -7.61 -13.94
CA ILE A 125 13.89 -7.05 -13.11
C ILE A 125 13.98 -5.52 -13.09
N TRP A 126 15.13 -4.95 -12.78
CA TRP A 126 15.31 -3.50 -12.73
C TRP A 126 14.99 -2.82 -14.08
N GLY A 127 15.38 -3.47 -15.19
CA GLY A 127 15.06 -2.98 -16.52
C GLY A 127 13.57 -3.04 -16.87
N MET A 128 12.91 -4.15 -16.54
CA MET A 128 11.47 -4.34 -16.81
C MET A 128 10.58 -3.45 -15.96
N GLU A 129 10.91 -3.25 -14.68
CA GLU A 129 10.07 -2.49 -13.74
C GLU A 129 10.16 -0.98 -13.98
N THR A 130 11.36 -0.45 -14.15
CA THR A 130 11.56 1.01 -14.15
C THR A 130 12.45 1.53 -15.28
N ALA A 131 12.75 0.71 -16.30
CA ALA A 131 13.75 1.03 -17.32
C ALA A 131 15.06 1.55 -16.68
N PHE A 132 15.57 0.82 -15.69
CA PHE A 132 16.75 1.17 -14.90
C PHE A 132 16.63 2.52 -14.16
N GLY A 133 15.48 2.79 -13.58
CA GLY A 133 15.19 3.99 -12.80
C GLY A 133 14.77 5.22 -13.61
N SER A 134 14.69 5.12 -14.93
CA SER A 134 14.25 6.23 -15.78
C SER A 134 12.72 6.39 -15.85
N GLN A 135 11.96 5.35 -15.51
CA GLN A 135 10.50 5.33 -15.53
C GLN A 135 10.01 4.90 -14.13
N ARG A 136 9.86 5.86 -13.24
CA ARG A 136 9.39 5.62 -11.87
C ARG A 136 7.91 5.96 -11.66
N GLY A 137 7.24 6.43 -12.71
CA GLY A 137 5.88 6.94 -12.62
C GLY A 137 5.82 8.33 -11.97
N ASN A 138 4.61 8.91 -11.99
CA ASN A 138 4.32 10.24 -11.45
C ASN A 138 3.08 10.23 -10.53
N GLN A 139 2.54 9.06 -10.22
CA GLN A 139 1.39 8.95 -9.33
C GLN A 139 1.82 9.15 -7.88
N ASN A 140 1.04 9.94 -7.13
CA ASN A 140 1.20 10.00 -5.68
C ASN A 140 0.90 8.62 -5.07
N THR A 141 1.86 8.05 -4.39
CA THR A 141 1.78 6.68 -3.86
C THR A 141 0.60 6.51 -2.90
N LEU A 142 0.41 7.47 -1.97
CA LEU A 142 -0.65 7.38 -0.98
C LEU A 142 -2.03 7.48 -1.65
N SER A 143 -2.21 8.37 -2.63
CA SER A 143 -3.46 8.48 -3.41
C SER A 143 -3.75 7.20 -4.19
N ALA A 144 -2.73 6.62 -4.84
CA ALA A 144 -2.88 5.40 -5.62
C ALA A 144 -3.27 4.21 -4.75
N VAL A 145 -2.56 3.99 -3.63
CA VAL A 145 -2.85 2.87 -2.73
C VAL A 145 -4.18 3.06 -1.99
N ALA A 146 -4.50 4.28 -1.53
CA ALA A 146 -5.80 4.59 -0.92
C ALA A 146 -6.96 4.34 -1.89
N THR A 147 -6.81 4.73 -3.17
CA THR A 147 -7.82 4.47 -4.20
C THR A 147 -8.03 2.97 -4.41
N LEU A 148 -6.97 2.17 -4.44
CA LEU A 148 -7.07 0.72 -4.58
C LEU A 148 -7.61 0.04 -3.33
N ALA A 149 -7.33 0.56 -2.14
CA ALA A 149 -7.92 0.10 -0.87
C ALA A 149 -9.43 0.39 -0.82
N TYR A 150 -9.85 1.51 -1.37
CA TYR A 150 -11.27 1.85 -1.51
C TYR A 150 -11.97 1.01 -2.58
N ASP A 151 -11.32 0.65 -3.71
CA ASP A 151 -11.93 -0.13 -4.78
C ASP A 151 -12.30 -1.55 -4.32
N CYS A 152 -13.59 -1.93 -4.44
CA CYS A 152 -14.09 -3.21 -3.93
C CYS A 152 -13.44 -4.45 -4.57
N ARG A 153 -12.77 -4.31 -5.72
CA ARG A 153 -12.19 -5.45 -6.45
C ARG A 153 -11.14 -6.22 -5.64
N ARG A 154 -10.30 -5.51 -4.90
CA ARG A 154 -9.22 -6.09 -4.07
C ARG A 154 -9.01 -5.29 -2.79
N SER A 155 -10.10 -4.74 -2.22
CA SER A 155 -10.06 -3.84 -1.08
C SER A 155 -9.24 -4.40 0.09
N ALA A 156 -9.50 -5.63 0.53
CA ALA A 156 -8.80 -6.23 1.66
C ALA A 156 -7.27 -6.24 1.46
N PHE A 157 -6.80 -6.70 0.30
CA PHE A 157 -5.37 -6.73 -0.02
C PHE A 157 -4.74 -5.32 0.02
N PHE A 158 -5.39 -4.34 -0.63
CA PHE A 158 -4.83 -2.98 -0.67
C PHE A 158 -5.00 -2.21 0.63
N THR A 159 -5.94 -2.57 1.49
CA THR A 159 -6.04 -2.04 2.85
C THR A 159 -4.80 -2.38 3.66
N GLU A 160 -4.30 -3.60 3.58
CA GLU A 160 -3.04 -3.99 4.22
C GLU A 160 -1.84 -3.19 3.68
N GLN A 161 -1.79 -2.99 2.35
CA GLN A 161 -0.74 -2.18 1.72
C GLN A 161 -0.85 -0.70 2.13
N LEU A 162 -2.05 -0.17 2.30
CA LEU A 162 -2.27 1.19 2.76
C LEU A 162 -1.77 1.37 4.20
N TYR A 163 -2.08 0.45 5.10
CA TYR A 163 -1.51 0.48 6.46
C TYR A 163 0.02 0.41 6.45
N ALA A 164 0.61 -0.44 5.61
CA ALA A 164 2.06 -0.51 5.46
C ALA A 164 2.65 0.82 4.97
N ALA A 165 2.05 1.44 3.96
CA ALA A 165 2.47 2.75 3.44
C ALA A 165 2.36 3.84 4.51
N MET A 166 1.25 3.90 5.25
CA MET A 166 1.06 4.86 6.33
C MET A 166 2.09 4.69 7.45
N LYS A 167 2.43 3.46 7.83
CA LYS A 167 3.50 3.18 8.80
C LYS A 167 4.88 3.61 8.29
N LEU A 168 5.15 3.50 6.98
CA LEU A 168 6.40 4.01 6.39
C LEU A 168 6.46 5.55 6.40
N ILE A 169 5.32 6.22 6.22
CA ILE A 169 5.21 7.68 6.36
C ILE A 169 5.48 8.09 7.82
N ASP A 170 4.90 7.40 8.79
CA ASP A 170 5.13 7.68 10.22
C ASP A 170 6.60 7.53 10.62
N ARG A 171 7.33 6.62 9.97
CA ARG A 171 8.77 6.41 10.18
C ARG A 171 9.66 7.38 9.37
N GLY A 172 9.07 8.25 8.55
CA GLY A 172 9.81 9.16 7.68
C GLY A 172 10.52 8.50 6.49
N VAL A 173 10.19 7.24 6.17
CA VAL A 173 10.77 6.49 5.04
C VAL A 173 10.08 6.84 3.72
N LEU A 174 8.79 7.09 3.76
CA LEU A 174 7.98 7.51 2.61
C LEU A 174 7.54 8.96 2.81
N ALA A 175 7.68 9.80 1.78
CA ALA A 175 7.18 11.17 1.80
C ALA A 175 5.64 11.20 1.87
N ARG A 176 5.12 12.24 2.54
CA ARG A 176 3.68 12.51 2.65
C ARG A 176 3.09 13.00 1.34
#